data_e06c7ad016b34925c2ac11629b1234b9
#
_entry.id   e06c7ad016b34925c2ac11629b1234b9
#
_cell.length_a   1.000
_cell.length_b   1.000
_cell.length_c   1.000
_cell.angle_alpha   90.00
_cell.angle_beta   90.00
_cell.angle_gamma   90.00
#
_symmetry.space_group_name_H-M   'P 1'
#
loop_
_entity.id
_entity.type
_entity.pdbx_description
1 polymer ?
#
loop_
_entity_poly.entity_id
_entity_poly.type
_entity_poly.pdbx_seq_one_letter_code
_entity_poly.pdbx_strand_id
1 'polypeptide(L)'
;VIVATPTGSTAYSLAAGGPILDSQTKGVVVTPICPHSLASPAMVFAQERKLNICVGQVADDEVFISCDGAAGYPLKAGATAEVRLSDQVVKLITFGKADQFQAIDQKLRSRR
;
A
#
# COMPACT_ATOMS: atom_id res chain seq x y z
N VAL A 1 0.15 -4.99 7.84
CA VAL A 1 -0.58 -4.79 6.58
C VAL A 1 -0.16 -3.47 5.93
N ILE A 2 -0.14 -3.45 4.62
CA ILE A 2 0.23 -2.28 3.83
C ILE A 2 -0.99 -1.85 3.02
N VAL A 3 -1.29 -0.56 3.03
CA VAL A 3 -2.26 0.05 2.12
C VAL A 3 -1.49 0.94 1.15
N ALA A 4 -1.64 0.70 -0.13
CA ALA A 4 -0.89 1.42 -1.15
C ALA A 4 -1.80 1.95 -2.26
N THR A 5 -1.47 3.15 -2.74
CA THR A 5 -2.01 3.69 -3.99
C THR A 5 -1.41 2.94 -5.19
N PRO A 6 -1.94 3.12 -6.41
CA PRO A 6 -1.31 2.53 -7.59
C PRO A 6 0.18 2.89 -7.72
N THR A 7 0.54 4.14 -7.51
CA THR A 7 1.96 4.55 -7.50
C THR A 7 2.76 3.84 -6.41
N GLY A 8 2.21 3.73 -5.21
CA GLY A 8 2.86 3.07 -4.08
C GLY A 8 2.90 1.55 -4.19
N SER A 9 2.12 0.95 -5.08
CA SER A 9 2.04 -0.51 -5.23
C SER A 9 3.37 -1.15 -5.66
N THR A 10 4.24 -0.38 -6.29
CA THR A 10 5.56 -0.85 -6.75
C THR A 10 6.67 -0.73 -5.72
N ALA A 11 6.36 -0.23 -4.52
CA ALA A 11 7.31 -0.07 -3.42
C ALA A 11 7.20 -1.23 -2.41
N TYR A 12 6.93 -0.92 -1.16
CA TYR A 12 6.89 -1.92 -0.08
C TYR A 12 5.80 -2.97 -0.28
N SER A 13 4.64 -2.57 -0.83
CA SER A 13 3.56 -3.51 -1.14
C SER A 13 4.02 -4.60 -2.12
N LEU A 14 4.79 -4.23 -3.15
CA LEU A 14 5.36 -5.20 -4.10
C LEU A 14 6.33 -6.14 -3.39
N ALA A 15 7.20 -5.63 -2.54
CA ALA A 15 8.14 -6.44 -1.77
C ALA A 15 7.43 -7.44 -0.84
N ALA A 16 6.26 -7.10 -0.35
CA ALA A 16 5.42 -7.98 0.46
C ALA A 16 4.56 -8.96 -0.35
N GLY A 17 4.70 -8.97 -1.67
CA GLY A 17 3.98 -9.88 -2.56
C GLY A 17 2.68 -9.33 -3.13
N GLY A 18 2.42 -8.03 -2.98
CA GLY A 18 1.26 -7.38 -3.60
C GLY A 18 1.41 -7.19 -5.10
N PRO A 19 0.29 -7.01 -5.81
CA PRO A 19 0.31 -6.80 -7.25
C PRO A 19 0.78 -5.39 -7.63
N ILE A 20 1.29 -5.25 -8.82
CA ILE A 20 1.52 -3.96 -9.45
C ILE A 20 0.18 -3.46 -9.98
N LEU A 21 -0.21 -2.26 -9.56
CA LEU A 21 -1.40 -1.60 -10.08
C LEU A 21 -1.01 -0.61 -11.17
N ASP A 22 -1.78 -0.64 -12.26
CA ASP A 22 -1.69 0.38 -13.29
C ASP A 22 -1.88 1.76 -12.67
N SER A 23 -1.06 2.73 -13.04
CA SER A 23 -1.13 4.10 -12.53
C SER A 23 -2.48 4.78 -12.80
N GLN A 24 -3.24 4.30 -13.77
CA GLN A 24 -4.58 4.79 -14.08
C GLN A 24 -5.69 4.11 -13.27
N THR A 25 -5.36 3.10 -12.49
CA THR A 25 -6.32 2.44 -11.61
C THR A 25 -6.83 3.40 -10.54
N LYS A 26 -8.13 3.44 -10.36
CA LYS A 26 -8.76 4.22 -9.30
C LYS A 26 -9.11 3.32 -8.13
N GLY A 27 -8.15 3.12 -7.25
CA GLY A 27 -8.30 2.22 -6.14
C GLY A 27 -7.05 2.15 -5.28
N VAL A 28 -7.11 1.30 -4.28
CA VAL A 28 -6.00 1.00 -3.39
C VAL A 28 -5.82 -0.49 -3.26
N VAL A 29 -4.60 -0.94 -3.01
CA VAL A 29 -4.32 -2.32 -2.68
C VAL A 29 -4.00 -2.45 -1.19
N VAL A 30 -4.54 -3.50 -0.57
CA VAL A 30 -4.22 -3.90 0.80
C VAL A 30 -3.45 -5.20 0.74
N THR A 31 -2.20 -5.18 1.20
CA THR A 31 -1.29 -6.31 1.13
C THR A 31 -0.92 -6.76 2.54
N PRO A 32 -1.21 -8.02 2.92
CA PRO A 32 -0.76 -8.57 4.19
C PRO A 32 0.76 -8.72 4.21
N ILE A 33 1.35 -8.57 5.39
CA ILE A 33 2.78 -8.81 5.61
C ILE A 33 2.92 -10.10 6.41
N CYS A 34 3.58 -11.10 5.84
CA CYS A 34 3.87 -12.39 6.50
C CYS A 34 2.64 -12.96 7.23
N PRO A 35 1.49 -13.12 6.57
CA PRO A 35 0.29 -13.63 7.24
C PRO A 35 0.47 -15.08 7.65
N HIS A 36 -0.12 -15.46 8.79
CA HIS A 36 -0.12 -16.86 9.24
C HIS A 36 -1.01 -17.76 8.41
N SER A 37 -2.06 -17.19 7.80
CA SER A 37 -2.99 -17.93 6.94
C SER A 37 -2.42 -18.07 5.54
N LEU A 38 -2.49 -19.28 4.98
CA LEU A 38 -2.12 -19.54 3.58
C LEU A 38 -3.08 -18.84 2.59
N ALA A 39 -4.26 -18.45 3.05
CA ALA A 39 -5.29 -17.82 2.24
C ALA A 39 -5.49 -16.35 2.64
N SER A 40 -4.45 -15.56 2.58
CA SER A 40 -4.51 -14.11 2.86
C SER A 40 -4.03 -13.33 1.63
N PRO A 41 -4.82 -13.29 0.55
CA PRO A 41 -4.42 -12.58 -0.66
C PRO A 41 -4.39 -11.06 -0.45
N ALA A 42 -3.56 -10.38 -1.23
CA ALA A 42 -3.71 -8.95 -1.38
C ALA A 42 -5.03 -8.63 -2.10
N MET A 43 -5.70 -7.58 -1.68
CA MET A 43 -7.01 -7.19 -2.23
C MET A 43 -6.96 -5.77 -2.75
N VAL A 44 -7.59 -5.56 -3.91
CA VAL A 44 -7.75 -4.24 -4.51
C VAL A 44 -9.17 -3.73 -4.23
N PHE A 45 -9.26 -2.53 -3.71
CA PHE A 45 -10.52 -1.88 -3.39
C PHE A 45 -10.74 -0.66 -4.27
N ALA A 46 -11.99 -0.43 -4.67
CA ALA A 46 -12.35 0.75 -5.45
C ALA A 46 -12.13 2.04 -4.66
N GLN A 47 -11.95 3.14 -5.37
CA GLN A 47 -11.61 4.45 -4.77
C GLN A 47 -12.68 5.00 -3.81
N GLU A 48 -13.93 4.57 -3.95
CA GLU A 48 -15.04 5.03 -3.11
C GLU A 48 -15.09 4.31 -1.76
N ARG A 49 -14.34 3.24 -1.60
CA ARG A 49 -14.33 2.46 -0.37
C ARG A 49 -13.58 3.18 0.74
N LYS A 50 -14.18 3.16 1.91
CA LYS A 50 -13.48 3.48 3.17
C LYS A 50 -13.09 2.18 3.83
N LEU A 51 -11.82 2.06 4.19
CA LEU A 51 -11.27 0.87 4.83
C LEU A 51 -11.07 1.13 6.31
N ASN A 52 -11.59 0.26 7.14
CA ASN A 52 -11.36 0.31 8.58
C ASN A 52 -10.43 -0.84 8.95
N ILE A 53 -9.26 -0.50 9.45
CA ILE A 53 -8.27 -1.46 9.92
C ILE A 53 -8.30 -1.44 11.44
N CYS A 54 -8.75 -2.54 12.04
CA CYS A 54 -8.90 -2.65 13.48
C CYS A 54 -7.71 -3.39 14.08
N VAL A 55 -7.14 -2.82 15.13
CA VAL A 55 -6.09 -3.47 15.92
C VAL A 55 -6.73 -4.50 16.83
N GLY A 56 -6.26 -5.75 16.74
CA GLY A 56 -6.73 -6.85 17.58
C GLY A 56 -6.17 -6.77 19.01
N GLN A 57 -6.16 -7.91 19.69
CA GLN A 57 -5.58 -8.05 21.03
C GLN A 57 -4.07 -8.11 20.92
N VAL A 58 -3.41 -7.01 21.28
CA VAL A 58 -1.95 -6.87 21.29
C VAL A 58 -1.52 -6.18 22.57
N ALA A 59 -0.27 -6.36 22.98
CA ALA A 59 0.29 -5.58 24.07
C ALA A 59 0.45 -4.11 23.67
N ASP A 60 0.47 -3.21 24.66
CA ASP A 60 0.70 -1.80 24.40
C ASP A 60 2.06 -1.61 23.69
N ASP A 61 2.13 -0.61 22.82
CA ASP A 61 3.32 -0.21 22.07
C ASP A 61 3.86 -1.25 21.05
N GLU A 62 3.07 -2.27 20.69
CA GLU A 62 3.46 -3.25 19.68
C GLU A 62 2.98 -2.94 18.26
N VAL A 63 1.98 -2.07 18.11
CA VAL A 63 1.40 -1.72 16.81
C VAL A 63 1.56 -0.25 16.54
N PHE A 64 2.02 0.06 15.35
CA PHE A 64 2.23 1.43 14.88
C PHE A 64 1.60 1.61 13.50
N ILE A 65 1.11 2.82 13.24
CA ILE A 65 0.76 3.25 11.90
C ILE A 65 1.81 4.23 11.40
N SER A 66 2.30 4.04 10.20
CA SER A 66 3.23 4.97 9.56
C SER A 66 2.83 5.24 8.12
N CYS A 67 3.15 6.43 7.62
CA CYS A 67 2.87 6.86 6.26
C CYS A 67 4.19 7.21 5.57
N ASP A 68 4.46 6.54 4.43
CA ASP A 68 5.62 6.81 3.58
C ASP A 68 6.96 6.88 4.32
N GLY A 69 7.17 5.94 5.26
CA GLY A 69 8.41 5.87 6.03
C GLY A 69 8.56 6.94 7.12
N ALA A 70 7.53 7.74 7.39
CA ALA A 70 7.54 8.69 8.50
C ALA A 70 7.53 7.99 9.86
N ALA A 71 7.78 8.74 10.92
CA ALA A 71 7.70 8.23 12.28
C ALA A 71 6.30 7.62 12.56
N GLY A 72 6.28 6.43 13.17
CA GLY A 72 5.03 5.73 13.45
C GLY A 72 4.27 6.33 14.63
N TYR A 73 2.95 6.25 14.56
CA TYR A 73 2.07 6.56 15.67
C TYR A 73 1.62 5.26 16.34
N PRO A 74 1.75 5.13 17.67
CA PRO A 74 1.31 3.90 18.34
C PRO A 74 -0.21 3.77 18.29
N LEU A 75 -0.67 2.54 18.07
CA LEU A 75 -2.08 2.17 18.11
C LEU A 75 -2.29 1.15 19.23
N LYS A 76 -3.28 1.39 20.07
CA LYS A 76 -3.66 0.46 21.14
C LYS A 76 -4.58 -0.64 20.64
N ALA A 77 -4.67 -1.73 21.40
CA ALA A 77 -5.66 -2.77 21.16
C ALA A 77 -7.06 -2.18 21.04
N GLY A 78 -7.81 -2.60 20.03
CA GLY A 78 -9.15 -2.09 19.74
C GLY A 78 -9.20 -0.76 18.98
N ALA A 79 -8.06 -0.12 18.71
CA ALA A 79 -8.02 1.09 17.87
C ALA A 79 -8.38 0.75 16.42
N THR A 80 -8.97 1.72 15.73
CA THR A 80 -9.33 1.59 14.32
C THR A 80 -8.68 2.72 13.53
N ALA A 81 -8.01 2.36 12.43
CA ALA A 81 -7.53 3.30 11.44
C ALA A 81 -8.48 3.30 10.25
N GLU A 82 -9.03 4.46 9.92
CA GLU A 82 -9.82 4.65 8.70
C GLU A 82 -8.90 5.11 7.58
N VAL A 83 -8.95 4.40 6.45
CA VAL A 83 -8.15 4.71 5.27
C VAL A 83 -9.06 4.90 4.07
N ARG A 84 -8.83 5.97 3.32
CA ARG A 84 -9.55 6.26 2.08
C ARG A 84 -8.64 7.03 1.12
N LEU A 85 -8.95 6.98 -0.17
CA LEU A 85 -8.28 7.83 -1.15
C LEU A 85 -8.66 9.29 -0.92
N SER A 86 -7.64 10.16 -0.95
CA SER A 86 -7.83 11.60 -0.87
C SER A 86 -8.35 12.15 -2.21
N ASP A 87 -9.10 13.25 -2.14
CA ASP A 87 -9.47 14.02 -3.33
C ASP A 87 -8.29 14.83 -3.89
N GLN A 88 -7.23 14.98 -3.10
CA GLN A 88 -6.01 15.67 -3.51
C GLN A 88 -5.10 14.73 -4.29
N VAL A 89 -4.50 15.24 -5.34
CA VAL A 89 -3.56 14.50 -6.18
C VAL A 89 -2.26 15.26 -6.32
N VAL A 90 -1.17 14.50 -6.47
CA VAL A 90 0.14 15.05 -6.81
C VAL A 90 0.32 14.89 -8.31
N LYS A 91 0.57 16.00 -9.01
CA LYS A 91 0.84 15.99 -10.45
C LYS A 91 2.32 15.86 -10.68
N LEU A 92 2.72 14.81 -11.39
CA LEU A 92 4.09 14.59 -11.78
C LEU A 92 4.30 15.08 -13.22
N ILE A 93 5.37 15.83 -13.44
CA ILE A 93 5.78 16.25 -14.77
C ILE A 93 6.64 15.16 -15.37
N THR A 94 6.23 14.67 -16.55
CA THR A 94 7.00 13.67 -17.28
C THR A 94 7.46 14.22 -18.60
N PHE A 95 8.67 13.87 -19.02
CA PHE A 95 9.23 14.23 -20.31
C PHE A 95 9.33 12.97 -21.18
N GLY A 96 8.62 12.99 -22.32
CA GLY A 96 8.62 11.86 -23.23
C GLY A 96 7.51 10.83 -22.96
N LYS A 97 7.52 9.74 -23.76
CA LYS A 97 6.49 8.71 -23.76
C LYS A 97 6.90 7.48 -22.96
N ALA A 98 7.60 7.66 -21.82
CA ALA A 98 8.01 6.54 -20.99
C ALA A 98 6.80 5.82 -20.42
N ASP A 99 6.66 4.54 -20.74
CA ASP A 99 5.65 3.67 -20.18
C ASP A 99 6.04 3.29 -18.76
N GLN A 100 5.10 3.37 -17.83
CA GLN A 100 5.25 2.91 -16.44
C GLN A 100 5.82 1.48 -16.37
N PHE A 101 5.30 0.58 -17.18
CA PHE A 101 5.68 -0.82 -17.14
C PHE A 101 7.10 -1.07 -17.64
N GLN A 102 7.58 -0.30 -18.59
CA GLN A 102 8.98 -0.36 -19.03
C GLN A 102 9.93 0.08 -17.92
N ALA A 103 9.61 1.18 -17.23
CA ALA A 103 10.40 1.67 -16.11
C ALA A 103 10.47 0.65 -14.96
N ILE A 104 9.35 0.01 -14.65
CA ILE A 104 9.28 -1.04 -13.63
C ILE A 104 10.13 -2.25 -14.03
N ASP A 105 10.00 -2.73 -15.26
CA ASP A 105 10.76 -3.88 -15.77
C ASP A 105 12.27 -3.62 -15.69
N GLN A 106 12.70 -2.44 -16.11
CA GLN A 106 14.12 -2.07 -16.03
C GLN A 106 14.63 -2.06 -14.59
N LYS A 107 13.88 -1.49 -13.65
CA LYS A 107 14.26 -1.44 -12.24
C LYS A 107 14.32 -2.84 -11.61
N LEU A 108 13.39 -3.71 -11.93
CA LEU A 108 13.36 -5.07 -11.39
C LEU A 108 14.51 -5.90 -11.95
N ARG A 109 14.85 -5.75 -13.22
CA ARG A 109 15.99 -6.45 -13.85
C ARG A 109 17.34 -5.98 -13.30
N SER A 110 17.49 -4.71 -13.02
CA SER A 110 18.75 -4.16 -12.50
C SER A 110 19.07 -4.59 -11.07
N ARG A 111 18.12 -5.14 -10.36
CA ARG A 111 18.27 -5.64 -8.97
C ARG A 111 18.57 -7.14 -8.88
N ARG A 112 18.73 -7.80 -10.01
CA ARG A 112 19.08 -9.23 -10.07
C ARG A 112 20.57 -9.45 -9.95
#